data_205ffc10464f09e0b80514b34ab1f5d3
#
_entry.id   205ffc10464f09e0b80514b34ab1f5d3
#
_cell.length_a   1.000
_cell.length_b   1.000
_cell.length_c   1.000
_cell.angle_alpha   90.00
_cell.angle_beta   90.00
_cell.angle_gamma   90.00
#
_symmetry.space_group_name_H-M   'P 1'
#
loop_
_entity.id
_entity.type
_entity.pdbx_description
1 polymer ?
#
loop_
_entity_poly.entity_id
_entity_poly.type
_entity_poly.pdbx_seq_one_letter_code
_entity_poly.pdbx_strand_id
1 'polypeptide(L)'
;MIRYKIYENKNKKSAGYKKFYARAVSEETIDLRQLADYMATHNVPFSKGCIYGVLRDMVACIKEIIIDGKNVKIDDLAIFSAGLRTLGAASVEDFLPAKNIKSVKLRSRATGVLRTLKLTGDANLREFALYTIAKKKKQKSGEGESGTSPQHP
;
A
#
# COMPACT_ATOMS: atom_id res chain seq x y z
N MET A 1 11.75 3.62 5.74
CA MET A 1 10.88 4.58 6.44
C MET A 1 9.76 4.99 5.49
N ILE A 2 8.50 4.83 5.89
CA ILE A 2 7.34 5.17 5.06
C ILE A 2 6.98 6.62 5.29
N ARG A 3 6.90 7.41 4.22
CA ARG A 3 6.44 8.80 4.30
C ARG A 3 4.92 8.86 4.10
N TYR A 4 4.25 9.77 4.81
CA TYR A 4 2.82 9.98 4.67
C TYR A 4 2.47 11.45 4.54
N LYS A 5 1.34 11.74 3.93
CA LYS A 5 0.71 13.06 3.89
C LYS A 5 -0.71 13.02 4.43
N ILE A 6 -1.12 14.09 5.08
CA ILE A 6 -2.47 14.26 5.59
C ILE A 6 -3.33 14.90 4.51
N TYR A 7 -4.57 14.44 4.36
CA TYR A 7 -5.55 15.03 3.44
C TYR A 7 -6.94 15.09 4.08
N GLU A 8 -7.74 16.05 3.66
CA GLU A 8 -9.13 16.17 4.06
C GLU A 8 -10.02 15.32 3.15
N ASN A 9 -10.92 14.54 3.74
CA ASN A 9 -11.92 13.79 2.97
C ASN A 9 -13.02 14.74 2.46
N LYS A 10 -13.02 15.00 1.17
CA LYS A 10 -13.98 15.87 0.49
C LYS A 10 -15.23 15.14 -0.02
N ASN A 11 -15.34 13.84 0.20
CA ASN A 11 -16.50 13.06 -0.23
C ASN A 11 -17.70 13.31 0.68
N LYS A 12 -18.65 14.11 0.22
CA LYS A 12 -19.88 14.48 0.96
C LYS A 12 -20.76 13.28 1.35
N LYS A 13 -20.68 12.16 0.62
CA LYS A 13 -21.45 10.93 0.89
C LYS A 13 -20.80 10.03 1.93
N SER A 14 -19.61 10.35 2.42
CA SER A 14 -18.88 9.56 3.40
C SER A 14 -19.16 10.06 4.82
N ALA A 15 -19.33 9.14 5.76
CA ALA A 15 -19.37 9.45 7.20
C ALA A 15 -18.10 10.14 7.71
N GLY A 16 -17.02 10.10 6.94
CA GLY A 16 -15.77 10.80 7.20
C GLY A 16 -15.62 12.14 6.49
N TYR A 17 -16.70 12.75 5.97
CA TYR A 17 -16.64 14.06 5.32
C TYR A 17 -16.00 15.12 6.22
N LYS A 18 -15.09 15.92 5.68
CA LYS A 18 -14.29 16.93 6.39
C LYS A 18 -13.36 16.38 7.49
N LYS A 19 -13.25 15.06 7.67
CA LYS A 19 -12.22 14.48 8.56
C LYS A 19 -10.89 14.36 7.84
N PHE A 20 -9.81 14.42 8.62
CA PHE A 20 -8.45 14.30 8.10
C PHE A 20 -7.95 12.87 8.22
N TYR A 21 -7.29 12.40 7.19
CA TYR A 21 -6.72 11.05 7.09
C TYR A 21 -5.27 11.12 6.62
N ALA A 22 -4.47 10.13 6.99
CA ALA A 22 -3.13 9.96 6.45
C ALA A 22 -3.15 9.02 5.24
N ARG A 23 -2.28 9.29 4.27
CA ARG A 23 -2.04 8.44 3.11
C ARG A 23 -0.53 8.33 2.88
N ALA A 24 -0.05 7.09 2.66
CA ALA A 24 1.35 6.86 2.28
C ALA A 24 1.69 7.61 0.98
N VAL A 25 2.91 8.11 0.92
CA VAL A 25 3.49 8.72 -0.29
C VAL A 25 4.41 7.68 -0.91
N SER A 26 4.10 7.26 -2.13
CA SER A 26 5.03 6.48 -2.95
C SER A 26 5.96 7.45 -3.67
N GLU A 27 7.26 7.31 -3.46
CA GLU A 27 8.27 8.17 -4.06
C GLU A 27 8.72 7.63 -5.40
N GLU A 28 8.83 6.32 -5.49
CA GLU A 28 9.30 5.61 -6.67
C GLU A 28 8.58 4.27 -6.81
N THR A 29 8.47 3.78 -8.02
CA THR A 29 8.02 2.41 -8.31
C THR A 29 9.19 1.64 -8.89
N ILE A 30 9.67 0.66 -8.15
CA ILE A 30 10.75 -0.24 -8.58
C ILE A 30 10.16 -1.30 -9.51
N ASP A 31 10.67 -1.37 -10.72
CA ASP A 31 10.27 -2.40 -11.69
C ASP A 31 11.01 -3.74 -11.44
N LEU A 32 10.65 -4.77 -12.23
CA LEU A 32 11.21 -6.10 -12.06
C LEU A 32 12.72 -6.15 -12.35
N ARG A 33 13.22 -5.30 -13.27
CA ARG A 33 14.65 -5.21 -13.60
C ARG A 33 15.42 -4.56 -12.46
N GLN A 34 14.92 -3.45 -11.96
CA GLN A 34 15.50 -2.75 -10.81
C GLN A 34 15.48 -3.63 -9.55
N LEU A 35 14.42 -4.43 -9.36
CA LEU A 35 14.37 -5.40 -8.28
C LEU A 35 15.46 -6.47 -8.44
N ALA A 36 15.67 -7.00 -9.64
CA ALA A 36 16.73 -7.98 -9.90
C ALA A 36 18.13 -7.37 -9.67
N ASP A 37 18.33 -6.11 -10.08
CA ASP A 37 19.56 -5.37 -9.81
C ASP A 37 19.80 -5.21 -8.30
N TYR A 38 18.78 -4.84 -7.56
CA TYR A 38 18.84 -4.71 -6.10
C TYR A 38 19.15 -6.06 -5.43
N MET A 39 18.47 -7.15 -5.84
CA MET A 39 18.73 -8.48 -5.31
C MET A 39 20.19 -8.91 -5.53
N ALA A 40 20.77 -8.59 -6.68
CA ALA A 40 22.15 -8.94 -6.98
C ALA A 40 23.19 -8.20 -6.10
N THR A 41 22.81 -7.12 -5.42
CA THR A 41 23.68 -6.42 -4.45
C THR A 41 23.82 -7.16 -3.09
N HIS A 42 22.95 -8.15 -2.83
CA HIS A 42 22.90 -8.90 -1.56
C HIS A 42 23.84 -10.11 -1.52
N ASN A 43 24.93 -10.09 -2.30
CA ASN A 43 25.95 -11.14 -2.33
C ASN A 43 25.39 -12.54 -2.70
N VAL A 44 24.46 -12.57 -3.65
CA VAL A 44 23.92 -13.83 -4.19
C VAL A 44 24.80 -14.36 -5.34
N PRO A 45 24.91 -15.69 -5.53
CA PRO A 45 25.79 -16.29 -6.54
C PRO A 45 25.23 -16.20 -7.97
N PHE A 46 24.20 -15.40 -8.21
CA PHE A 46 23.50 -15.30 -9.51
C PHE A 46 23.73 -13.95 -10.14
N SER A 47 23.90 -13.95 -11.47
CA SER A 47 23.95 -12.71 -12.24
C SER A 47 22.59 -12.00 -12.24
N LYS A 48 22.60 -10.68 -12.42
CA LYS A 48 21.37 -9.87 -12.58
C LYS A 48 20.44 -10.41 -13.67
N GLY A 49 21.00 -10.86 -14.79
CA GLY A 49 20.24 -11.44 -15.90
C GLY A 49 19.57 -12.75 -15.50
N CYS A 50 20.26 -13.61 -14.75
CA CYS A 50 19.71 -14.87 -14.24
C CYS A 50 18.54 -14.59 -13.27
N ILE A 51 18.72 -13.69 -12.31
CA ILE A 51 17.66 -13.30 -11.36
C ILE A 51 16.45 -12.76 -12.11
N TYR A 52 16.66 -11.83 -13.06
CA TYR A 52 15.58 -11.27 -13.87
C TYR A 52 14.82 -12.34 -14.66
N GLY A 53 15.53 -13.30 -15.29
CA GLY A 53 14.92 -14.41 -16.01
C GLY A 53 14.02 -15.25 -15.12
N VAL A 54 14.52 -15.69 -13.95
CA VAL A 54 13.74 -16.47 -12.99
C VAL A 54 12.49 -15.72 -12.51
N LEU A 55 12.61 -14.43 -12.23
CA LEU A 55 11.45 -13.62 -11.81
C LEU A 55 10.42 -13.46 -12.93
N ARG A 56 10.86 -13.34 -14.18
CA ARG A 56 9.95 -13.30 -15.35
C ARG A 56 9.19 -14.61 -15.51
N ASP A 57 9.90 -15.72 -15.44
CA ASP A 57 9.30 -17.05 -15.57
C ASP A 57 8.33 -17.34 -14.42
N MET A 58 8.68 -16.94 -13.20
CA MET A 58 7.77 -17.03 -12.05
C MET A 58 6.44 -16.28 -12.32
N VAL A 59 6.48 -15.07 -12.86
CA VAL A 59 5.26 -14.30 -13.19
C VAL A 59 4.43 -15.00 -14.27
N ALA A 60 5.10 -15.56 -15.30
CA ALA A 60 4.43 -16.31 -16.37
C ALA A 60 3.73 -17.55 -15.81
N CYS A 61 4.41 -18.36 -15.02
CA CYS A 61 3.85 -19.56 -14.38
C CYS A 61 2.68 -19.23 -13.44
N ILE A 62 2.79 -18.17 -12.65
CA ILE A 62 1.68 -17.71 -11.79
C ILE A 62 0.44 -17.40 -12.63
N LYS A 63 0.60 -16.69 -13.76
CA LYS A 63 -0.50 -16.37 -14.67
C LYS A 63 -1.18 -17.65 -15.19
N GLU A 64 -0.39 -18.62 -15.67
CA GLU A 64 -0.91 -19.89 -16.23
C GLU A 64 -1.70 -20.67 -15.17
N ILE A 65 -1.14 -20.85 -13.97
CA ILE A 65 -1.79 -21.57 -12.88
C ILE A 65 -3.10 -20.91 -12.46
N ILE A 66 -3.13 -19.56 -12.41
CA ILE A 66 -4.34 -18.81 -12.04
C ILE A 66 -5.42 -18.94 -13.12
N ILE A 67 -5.06 -18.93 -14.39
CA ILE A 67 -6.01 -19.13 -15.51
C ILE A 67 -6.59 -20.55 -15.49
N ASP A 68 -5.80 -21.53 -15.04
CA ASP A 68 -6.25 -22.93 -14.83
C ASP A 68 -7.14 -23.06 -13.56
N GLY A 69 -7.54 -21.96 -12.94
CA GLY A 69 -8.46 -21.94 -11.80
C GLY A 69 -7.83 -22.28 -10.45
N LYS A 70 -6.50 -22.39 -10.37
CA LYS A 70 -5.77 -22.70 -9.15
C LYS A 70 -5.24 -21.44 -8.47
N ASN A 71 -5.00 -21.49 -7.18
CA ASN A 71 -4.33 -20.42 -6.43
C ASN A 71 -2.84 -20.72 -6.32
N VAL A 72 -2.02 -19.67 -6.37
CA VAL A 72 -0.58 -19.76 -6.12
C VAL A 72 -0.26 -19.07 -4.81
N LYS A 73 0.32 -19.82 -3.86
CA LYS A 73 0.85 -19.26 -2.62
C LYS A 73 2.37 -19.18 -2.74
N ILE A 74 2.90 -17.98 -2.56
CA ILE A 74 4.32 -17.77 -2.33
C ILE A 74 4.47 -17.40 -0.84
N ASP A 75 5.23 -18.22 -0.12
CA ASP A 75 5.42 -17.99 1.31
C ASP A 75 6.11 -16.64 1.53
N ASP A 76 5.73 -15.98 2.61
CA ASP A 76 6.20 -14.65 2.99
C ASP A 76 5.92 -13.51 1.98
N LEU A 77 5.25 -13.80 0.87
CA LEU A 77 4.86 -12.80 -0.11
C LEU A 77 3.32 -12.65 -0.18
N ALA A 78 2.66 -13.54 -0.92
CA ALA A 78 1.22 -13.44 -1.11
C ALA A 78 0.60 -14.75 -1.62
N ILE A 79 -0.73 -14.85 -1.46
CA ILE A 79 -1.56 -15.79 -2.20
C ILE A 79 -2.18 -15.02 -3.37
N PHE A 80 -1.97 -15.52 -4.56
CA PHE A 80 -2.55 -15.01 -5.81
C PHE A 80 -3.71 -15.89 -6.23
N SER A 81 -4.81 -15.29 -6.70
CA SER A 81 -6.02 -16.00 -7.14
C SER A 81 -6.78 -15.21 -8.18
N ALA A 82 -7.63 -15.90 -8.96
CA ALA A 82 -8.59 -15.24 -9.83
C ALA A 82 -9.77 -14.67 -9.02
N GLY A 83 -10.29 -13.55 -9.46
CA GLY A 83 -11.54 -12.97 -8.99
C GLY A 83 -12.41 -12.60 -10.18
N LEU A 84 -13.72 -12.72 -10.06
CA LEU A 84 -14.66 -12.31 -11.09
C LEU A 84 -15.30 -10.97 -10.73
N ARG A 85 -15.48 -10.13 -11.74
CA ARG A 85 -16.38 -8.98 -11.68
C ARG A 85 -17.66 -9.35 -12.40
N THR A 86 -18.76 -9.38 -11.65
CA THR A 86 -20.05 -9.82 -12.19
C THR A 86 -21.11 -8.73 -12.05
N LEU A 87 -22.16 -8.83 -12.86
CA LEU A 87 -23.45 -8.18 -12.66
C LEU A 87 -24.43 -9.21 -12.11
N GLY A 88 -25.31 -8.76 -11.20
CA GLY A 88 -26.39 -9.62 -10.73
C GLY A 88 -27.40 -9.96 -11.82
N ALA A 89 -28.02 -11.13 -11.72
CA ALA A 89 -29.21 -11.53 -12.45
C ALA A 89 -30.39 -11.63 -11.45
N ALA A 90 -31.61 -11.61 -11.95
CA ALA A 90 -32.80 -11.70 -11.12
C ALA A 90 -33.02 -13.11 -10.55
N SER A 91 -32.65 -14.14 -11.32
CA SER A 91 -32.70 -15.54 -10.97
C SER A 91 -31.43 -16.27 -11.38
N VAL A 92 -31.26 -17.54 -10.98
CA VAL A 92 -30.15 -18.40 -11.38
C VAL A 92 -30.26 -18.71 -12.87
N GLU A 93 -31.48 -18.94 -13.35
CA GLU A 93 -31.79 -19.27 -14.73
C GLU A 93 -31.47 -18.10 -15.68
N ASP A 94 -31.59 -16.85 -15.22
CA ASP A 94 -31.28 -15.65 -15.97
C ASP A 94 -29.77 -15.33 -16.00
N PHE A 95 -28.97 -16.06 -15.24
CA PHE A 95 -27.54 -15.82 -15.17
C PHE A 95 -26.83 -16.40 -16.40
N LEU A 96 -26.52 -15.52 -17.34
CA LEU A 96 -25.75 -15.86 -18.54
C LEU A 96 -24.28 -15.43 -18.35
N PRO A 97 -23.29 -16.35 -18.38
CA PRO A 97 -21.87 -16.01 -18.19
C PRO A 97 -21.39 -14.88 -19.10
N ALA A 98 -21.76 -14.94 -20.39
CA ALA A 98 -21.37 -13.91 -21.37
C ALA A 98 -21.93 -12.50 -21.05
N LYS A 99 -23.08 -12.43 -20.38
CA LYS A 99 -23.74 -11.17 -20.01
C LYS A 99 -23.35 -10.70 -18.61
N ASN A 100 -23.26 -11.63 -17.67
CA ASN A 100 -23.12 -11.32 -16.25
C ASN A 100 -21.67 -11.33 -15.77
N ILE A 101 -20.75 -12.06 -16.39
CA ILE A 101 -19.31 -12.00 -16.07
C ILE A 101 -18.66 -10.91 -16.93
N LYS A 102 -18.23 -9.83 -16.28
CA LYS A 102 -17.66 -8.67 -17.00
C LYS A 102 -16.16 -8.74 -17.17
N SER A 103 -15.45 -9.30 -16.20
CA SER A 103 -13.99 -9.43 -16.28
C SER A 103 -13.46 -10.40 -15.23
N VAL A 104 -12.29 -10.97 -15.53
CA VAL A 104 -11.43 -11.65 -14.57
C VAL A 104 -10.41 -10.64 -14.04
N LYS A 105 -10.12 -10.68 -12.76
CA LYS A 105 -9.12 -9.81 -12.12
C LYS A 105 -8.20 -10.62 -11.23
N LEU A 106 -6.96 -10.20 -11.12
CA LEU A 106 -6.05 -10.71 -10.11
C LEU A 106 -6.47 -10.25 -8.71
N ARG A 107 -6.49 -11.16 -7.77
CA ARG A 107 -6.59 -10.90 -6.34
C ARG A 107 -5.31 -11.37 -5.68
N SER A 108 -4.78 -10.56 -4.76
CA SER A 108 -3.62 -10.92 -3.96
C SER A 108 -3.90 -10.66 -2.48
N ARG A 109 -3.37 -11.51 -1.62
CA ARG A 109 -3.45 -11.36 -0.16
C ARG A 109 -2.09 -11.67 0.43
N ALA A 110 -1.50 -10.70 1.11
CA ALA A 110 -0.20 -10.83 1.75
C ALA A 110 -0.14 -12.01 2.74
N THR A 111 1.00 -12.67 2.80
CA THR A 111 1.32 -13.77 3.71
C THR A 111 2.59 -13.50 4.49
N GLY A 112 2.84 -14.27 5.55
CA GLY A 112 4.06 -14.25 6.33
C GLY A 112 4.47 -12.85 6.78
N VAL A 113 5.67 -12.45 6.46
CA VAL A 113 6.28 -11.17 6.87
C VAL A 113 5.61 -9.93 6.26
N LEU A 114 4.93 -10.08 5.12
CA LEU A 114 4.21 -8.98 4.47
C LEU A 114 2.77 -8.78 4.99
N ARG A 115 2.33 -9.55 5.98
CA ARG A 115 1.03 -9.32 6.63
C ARG A 115 1.02 -7.98 7.35
N THR A 116 -0.14 -7.34 7.38
CA THR A 116 -0.37 -6.04 8.02
C THR A 116 0.22 -5.95 9.43
N LEU A 117 0.05 -6.98 10.26
CA LEU A 117 0.53 -6.98 11.65
C LEU A 117 2.06 -6.90 11.72
N LYS A 118 2.76 -7.64 10.87
CA LYS A 118 4.22 -7.64 10.78
C LYS A 118 4.74 -6.31 10.23
N LEU A 119 4.21 -5.88 9.08
CA LEU A 119 4.59 -4.60 8.47
C LEU A 119 4.34 -3.41 9.39
N THR A 120 3.28 -3.43 10.21
CA THR A 120 2.99 -2.36 11.17
C THR A 120 4.05 -2.32 12.29
N GLY A 121 4.52 -3.48 12.76
CA GLY A 121 5.58 -3.56 13.77
C GLY A 121 6.93 -3.05 13.27
N ASP A 122 7.26 -3.31 12.01
CA ASP A 122 8.56 -2.95 11.41
C ASP A 122 8.58 -1.53 10.79
N ALA A 123 7.39 -0.91 10.62
CA ALA A 123 7.27 0.34 9.88
C ALA A 123 7.59 1.58 10.73
N ASN A 124 8.59 2.34 10.30
CA ASN A 124 8.82 3.69 10.78
C ASN A 124 8.09 4.70 9.89
N LEU A 125 7.24 5.54 10.49
CA LEU A 125 6.41 6.52 9.79
C LEU A 125 6.95 7.93 9.98
N ARG A 126 7.04 8.72 8.89
CA ARG A 126 7.41 10.13 8.92
C ARG A 126 6.51 10.96 8.03
N GLU A 127 6.13 12.14 8.50
CA GLU A 127 5.37 13.07 7.67
C GLU A 127 6.22 13.61 6.52
N PHE A 128 5.64 13.62 5.32
CA PHE A 128 6.31 14.15 4.12
C PHE A 128 6.35 15.67 4.17
N ALA A 129 7.53 16.26 4.05
CA ALA A 129 7.74 17.71 4.27
C ALA A 129 7.19 18.60 3.14
N LEU A 130 7.03 18.05 1.92
CA LEU A 130 6.71 18.82 0.70
C LEU A 130 5.23 18.68 0.29
N TYR A 131 4.29 19.09 1.16
CA TYR A 131 2.89 19.21 0.75
C TYR A 131 2.20 20.37 1.46
N THR A 132 1.23 20.97 0.78
CA THR A 132 0.50 22.13 1.29
C THR A 132 -0.79 21.68 1.97
N ILE A 133 -0.79 21.61 3.29
CA ILE A 133 -1.99 21.63 4.12
C ILE A 133 -1.85 22.79 5.08
N ALA A 134 -2.91 23.56 5.28
CA ALA A 134 -2.97 24.57 6.33
C ALA A 134 -2.82 23.86 7.69
N LYS A 135 -1.60 23.84 8.23
CA LYS A 135 -1.34 23.35 9.59
C LYS A 135 -1.85 24.43 10.55
N LYS A 136 -2.72 24.07 11.50
CA LYS A 136 -3.00 24.93 12.65
C LYS A 136 -1.65 25.31 13.27
N LYS A 137 -1.36 26.60 13.37
CA LYS A 137 -0.23 27.10 14.16
C LYS A 137 -0.36 26.50 15.57
N LYS A 138 0.66 25.79 16.04
CA LYS A 138 0.77 25.44 17.46
C LYS A 138 0.68 26.74 18.22
N GLN A 139 -0.37 26.91 19.03
CA GLN A 139 -0.39 27.96 20.03
C GLN A 139 0.81 27.72 20.95
N LYS A 140 1.77 28.65 20.93
CA LYS A 140 2.76 28.76 22.01
C LYS A 140 1.95 28.99 23.27
N SER A 141 1.93 28.04 24.17
CA SER A 141 1.53 28.23 25.55
C SER A 141 2.43 29.36 26.12
N GLY A 142 1.81 30.44 26.54
CA GLY A 142 2.52 31.57 27.07
C GLY A 142 3.31 31.17 28.32
N GLU A 143 4.58 31.48 28.30
CA GLU A 143 5.37 31.63 29.51
C GLU A 143 4.89 32.89 30.20
N GLY A 144 4.31 32.72 31.40
CA GLY A 144 3.97 33.82 32.29
C GLY A 144 5.24 34.45 32.83
N GLU A 145 5.45 35.69 32.45
CA GLU A 145 6.40 36.59 33.15
C GLU A 145 5.88 36.89 34.55
N SER A 146 6.52 36.31 35.55
CA SER A 146 6.38 36.79 36.91
C SER A 146 7.37 37.94 37.12
N GLY A 147 6.87 39.15 37.03
CA GLY A 147 7.60 40.35 37.41
C GLY A 147 7.89 40.36 38.88
N THR A 148 9.17 40.38 39.24
CA THR A 148 9.62 40.70 40.59
C THR A 148 10.04 42.17 40.61
N SER A 149 9.31 42.95 41.34
CA SER A 149 9.66 44.37 41.64
C SER A 149 10.80 44.44 42.64
N PRO A 150 11.75 45.35 42.49
CA PRO A 150 12.75 45.61 43.50
C PRO A 150 12.23 46.63 44.53
N GLN A 151 12.43 46.36 45.80
CA GLN A 151 12.31 47.38 46.87
C GLN A 151 13.69 47.76 47.32
N HIS A 152 13.88 49.08 47.39
CA HIS A 152 14.86 49.81 48.17
C HIS A 152 14.25 50.19 49.52
N PRO A 153 15.02 50.66 50.46
CA PRO A 153 16.35 51.28 50.48
C PRO A 153 17.46 50.42 51.06
#